data_50e0a13f76750e0aebba109ed32d77c2
#
_entry.id   50e0a13f76750e0aebba109ed32d77c2
#
_cell.length_a   1.000
_cell.length_b   1.000
_cell.length_c   1.000
_cell.angle_alpha   90.00
_cell.angle_beta   90.00
_cell.angle_gamma   90.00
#
_symmetry.space_group_name_H-M   'P 1'
#
loop_
_entity.id
_entity.type
_entity.pdbx_description
1 polymer ?
#
loop_
_entity_poly.entity_id
_entity_poly.type
_entity_poly.pdbx_seq_one_letter_code
_entity_poly.pdbx_strand_id
1 'polypeptide(L)'
;MAKVKYYAKENTKLGTHSFYAVPVPNGTLTFDEVCEEACRNTSIEPTIMKAAVAEYMKTVQTNVLKGFRVPVGDKFLTVYPNLNASVKDKKDAKTGEVTVATAKMLTANKGKSRLGASVSVKFSQEFASNVSWQKIDERTGVELPEEDITDGAEDNTGGGTTPSNPDEPIEG
;
A
#
# COMPACT_ATOMS: atom_id res chain seq x y z
N MET A 1 4.00 17.34 -15.69
CA MET A 1 3.39 16.14 -15.10
C MET A 1 4.26 14.93 -15.41
N ALA A 2 4.49 14.08 -14.42
CA ALA A 2 5.21 12.83 -14.64
C ALA A 2 4.30 11.83 -15.38
N LYS A 3 4.81 11.22 -16.46
CA LYS A 3 4.07 10.18 -17.21
C LYS A 3 4.46 8.81 -16.67
N VAL A 4 3.46 8.04 -16.24
CA VAL A 4 3.62 6.63 -15.82
C VAL A 4 2.97 5.75 -16.87
N LYS A 5 3.70 4.75 -17.35
CA LYS A 5 3.22 3.83 -18.37
C LYS A 5 2.39 2.70 -17.73
N TYR A 6 1.38 2.22 -18.45
CA TYR A 6 0.61 1.04 -18.08
C TYR A 6 0.17 0.25 -19.30
N TYR A 7 -0.11 -1.03 -19.13
CA TYR A 7 -0.76 -1.86 -20.13
C TYR A 7 -2.02 -2.51 -19.56
N ALA A 8 -2.93 -2.89 -20.43
CA ALA A 8 -4.16 -3.59 -20.05
C ALA A 8 -3.91 -5.11 -20.06
N LYS A 9 -4.22 -5.78 -18.96
CA LYS A 9 -4.10 -7.22 -18.81
C LYS A 9 -5.49 -7.86 -18.61
N GLU A 10 -5.75 -8.96 -19.31
CA GLU A 10 -7.00 -9.70 -19.19
C GLU A 10 -7.07 -10.44 -17.86
N ASN A 11 -8.24 -10.37 -17.23
CA ASN A 11 -8.55 -11.10 -16.01
C ASN A 11 -9.24 -12.43 -16.33
N THR A 12 -8.47 -13.50 -16.39
CA THR A 12 -8.95 -14.83 -16.72
C THR A 12 -9.68 -15.56 -15.58
N LYS A 13 -9.68 -14.99 -14.37
CA LYS A 13 -10.19 -15.67 -13.16
C LYS A 13 -11.71 -15.54 -12.94
N LEU A 14 -12.36 -14.59 -13.56
CA LEU A 14 -13.75 -14.24 -13.28
C LEU A 14 -14.77 -14.78 -14.31
N GLY A 15 -14.33 -15.54 -15.30
CA GLY A 15 -15.23 -16.08 -16.35
C GLY A 15 -15.92 -15.03 -17.21
N THR A 16 -15.66 -13.75 -16.99
CA THR A 16 -16.08 -12.59 -17.76
C THR A 16 -14.85 -11.93 -18.39
N HIS A 17 -14.97 -11.50 -19.63
CA HIS A 17 -13.91 -10.71 -20.26
C HIS A 17 -13.80 -9.35 -19.55
N SER A 18 -12.83 -9.23 -18.67
CA SER A 18 -12.52 -7.99 -17.97
C SER A 18 -11.02 -7.69 -18.08
N PHE A 19 -10.66 -6.42 -18.12
CA PHE A 19 -9.28 -5.97 -18.18
C PHE A 19 -8.96 -5.09 -16.98
N TYR A 20 -7.73 -5.17 -16.51
CA TYR A 20 -7.23 -4.29 -15.47
C TYR A 20 -5.91 -3.65 -15.89
N ALA A 21 -5.67 -2.43 -15.42
CA ALA A 21 -4.44 -1.70 -15.70
C ALA A 21 -3.28 -2.24 -14.85
N VAL A 22 -2.16 -2.51 -15.50
CA VAL A 22 -0.91 -2.91 -14.83
C VAL A 22 0.12 -1.81 -15.04
N PRO A 23 0.52 -1.08 -13.98
CA PRO A 23 1.56 -0.08 -14.08
C PRO A 23 2.90 -0.69 -14.48
N VAL A 24 3.64 0.02 -15.33
CA VAL A 24 5.02 -0.34 -15.70
C VAL A 24 5.96 0.64 -14.99
N PRO A 25 6.72 0.19 -13.99
CA PRO A 25 7.66 1.07 -13.31
C PRO A 25 8.81 1.48 -14.27
N ASN A 26 9.24 2.72 -14.18
CA ASN A 26 10.38 3.23 -14.96
C ASN A 26 11.73 2.65 -14.50
N GLY A 27 11.73 1.90 -13.40
CA GLY A 27 12.90 1.29 -12.79
C GLY A 27 12.77 1.27 -11.28
N THR A 28 13.82 0.81 -10.61
CA THR A 28 13.93 0.83 -9.15
C THR A 28 15.13 1.67 -8.78
N LEU A 29 14.91 2.73 -8.04
CA LEU A 29 16.00 3.53 -7.47
C LEU A 29 16.54 2.84 -6.22
N THR A 30 17.85 2.82 -6.09
CA THR A 30 18.52 2.37 -4.87
C THR A 30 18.46 3.47 -3.80
N PHE A 31 18.68 3.07 -2.56
CA PHE A 31 18.78 4.03 -1.44
C PHE A 31 19.88 5.08 -1.69
N ASP A 32 20.98 4.66 -2.27
CA ASP A 32 22.11 5.53 -2.59
C ASP A 32 21.75 6.58 -3.65
N GLU A 33 21.10 6.16 -4.72
CA GLU A 33 20.64 7.06 -5.78
C GLU A 33 19.65 8.11 -5.27
N VAL A 34 18.71 7.69 -4.40
CA VAL A 34 17.74 8.62 -3.80
C VAL A 34 18.45 9.63 -2.89
N CYS A 35 19.44 9.21 -2.08
CA CYS A 35 20.22 10.13 -1.24
C CYS A 35 21.04 11.09 -2.08
N GLU A 36 21.67 10.64 -3.16
CA GLU A 36 22.43 11.48 -4.07
C GLU A 36 21.55 12.50 -4.78
N GLU A 37 20.37 12.10 -5.24
CA GLU A 37 19.40 13.01 -5.84
C GLU A 37 18.91 14.07 -4.84
N ALA A 38 18.61 13.67 -3.61
CA ALA A 38 18.17 14.58 -2.55
C ALA A 38 19.25 15.62 -2.21
N CYS A 39 20.53 15.29 -2.38
CA CYS A 39 21.64 16.19 -2.08
C CYS A 39 21.97 17.17 -3.20
N ARG A 40 21.51 16.96 -4.43
CA ARG A 40 21.89 17.77 -5.62
C ARG A 40 21.69 19.28 -5.46
N ASN A 41 20.65 19.67 -4.71
CA ASN A 41 20.27 21.07 -4.51
C ASN A 41 20.51 21.52 -3.07
N THR A 42 21.34 20.80 -2.31
CA THR A 42 21.64 21.12 -0.92
C THR A 42 23.15 21.16 -0.71
N SER A 43 23.60 21.75 0.40
CA SER A 43 25.01 21.73 0.80
C SER A 43 25.38 20.47 1.60
N ILE A 44 24.51 19.47 1.62
CA ILE A 44 24.71 18.24 2.39
C ILE A 44 25.42 17.22 1.53
N GLU A 45 26.50 16.64 2.02
CA GLU A 45 27.16 15.53 1.35
C GLU A 45 26.30 14.27 1.35
N PRO A 46 26.26 13.52 0.24
CA PRO A 46 25.49 12.25 0.15
C PRO A 46 25.82 11.25 1.27
N THR A 47 27.08 11.17 1.69
CA THR A 47 27.53 10.30 2.78
C THR A 47 26.87 10.66 4.12
N ILE A 48 26.78 11.96 4.42
CA ILE A 48 26.13 12.46 5.64
C ILE A 48 24.62 12.18 5.57
N MET A 49 24.00 12.42 4.42
CA MET A 49 22.59 12.13 4.20
C MET A 49 22.29 10.64 4.41
N LYS A 50 23.07 9.74 3.81
CA LYS A 50 22.93 8.30 3.97
C LYS A 50 23.01 7.87 5.44
N ALA A 51 23.98 8.37 6.19
CA ALA A 51 24.16 8.08 7.61
C ALA A 51 22.97 8.58 8.44
N ALA A 52 22.51 9.81 8.21
CA ALA A 52 21.40 10.41 8.93
C ALA A 52 20.09 9.65 8.68
N VAL A 53 19.78 9.31 7.43
CA VAL A 53 18.56 8.55 7.07
C VAL A 53 18.64 7.13 7.63
N ALA A 54 19.81 6.48 7.59
CA ALA A 54 19.97 5.14 8.15
C ALA A 54 19.70 5.11 9.66
N GLU A 55 20.23 6.09 10.42
CA GLU A 55 19.98 6.18 11.86
C GLU A 55 18.52 6.56 12.19
N TYR A 56 17.92 7.44 11.38
CA TYR A 56 16.49 7.73 11.48
C TYR A 56 15.65 6.48 11.29
N MET A 57 15.89 5.69 10.25
CA MET A 57 15.13 4.45 9.98
C MET A 57 15.31 3.41 11.07
N LYS A 58 16.50 3.30 11.66
CA LYS A 58 16.78 2.44 12.82
C LYS A 58 15.98 2.89 14.05
N THR A 59 15.86 4.18 14.27
CA THR A 59 15.05 4.76 15.34
C THR A 59 13.56 4.47 15.13
N VAL A 60 13.06 4.63 13.89
CA VAL A 60 11.69 4.23 13.51
C VAL A 60 11.46 2.75 13.82
N GLN A 61 12.34 1.87 13.36
CA GLN A 61 12.23 0.44 13.61
C GLN A 61 12.20 0.11 15.10
N THR A 62 13.09 0.71 15.90
CA THR A 62 13.13 0.51 17.35
C THR A 62 11.83 0.92 18.03
N ASN A 63 11.23 2.02 17.63
CA ASN A 63 9.98 2.48 18.23
C ASN A 63 8.78 1.62 17.79
N VAL A 64 8.75 1.15 16.55
CA VAL A 64 7.71 0.21 16.09
C VAL A 64 7.80 -1.13 16.85
N LEU A 65 9.02 -1.62 17.14
CA LEU A 65 9.20 -2.81 17.98
C LEU A 65 8.70 -2.63 19.43
N LYS A 66 8.70 -1.39 19.94
CA LYS A 66 8.10 -1.05 21.23
C LYS A 66 6.56 -0.91 21.19
N GLY A 67 5.94 -1.10 20.02
CA GLY A 67 4.49 -1.05 19.85
C GLY A 67 3.95 0.31 19.38
N PHE A 68 4.80 1.30 19.13
CA PHE A 68 4.34 2.61 18.69
C PHE A 68 3.96 2.63 17.19
N ARG A 69 3.01 3.50 16.87
CA ARG A 69 2.77 3.94 15.48
C ARG A 69 3.69 5.11 15.21
N VAL A 70 4.55 4.97 14.22
CA VAL A 70 5.60 5.96 13.93
C VAL A 70 5.34 6.61 12.58
N PRO A 71 5.08 7.93 12.53
CA PRO A 71 5.02 8.66 11.27
C PRO A 71 6.44 8.80 10.68
N VAL A 72 6.55 8.62 9.39
CA VAL A 72 7.78 8.78 8.63
C VAL A 72 7.59 9.92 7.63
N GLY A 73 8.53 10.87 7.57
CA GLY A 73 8.51 11.96 6.61
C GLY A 73 7.28 12.86 6.73
N ASP A 74 7.10 13.53 7.87
CA ASP A 74 5.99 14.46 8.15
C ASP A 74 4.61 13.89 7.75
N LYS A 75 4.33 12.68 8.20
CA LYS A 75 3.10 11.91 7.91
C LYS A 75 2.97 11.43 6.45
N PHE A 76 4.05 11.42 5.68
CA PHE A 76 4.07 10.79 4.35
C PHE A 76 3.65 9.32 4.45
N LEU A 77 4.23 8.59 5.39
CA LEU A 77 3.99 7.19 5.67
C LEU A 77 3.86 6.98 7.17
N THR A 78 2.97 6.12 7.63
CA THR A 78 2.93 5.68 9.03
C THR A 78 3.22 4.20 9.09
N VAL A 79 4.21 3.81 9.89
CA VAL A 79 4.60 2.43 10.14
C VAL A 79 4.12 2.01 11.53
N TYR A 80 3.55 0.81 11.64
CA TYR A 80 2.99 0.31 12.90
C TYR A 80 3.08 -1.20 12.99
N PRO A 81 3.11 -1.75 14.23
CA PRO A 81 3.01 -3.19 14.42
C PRO A 81 1.60 -3.67 14.05
N ASN A 82 1.52 -4.79 13.36
CA ASN A 82 0.26 -5.42 13.00
C ASN A 82 0.29 -6.91 13.36
N LEU A 83 -0.80 -7.40 13.94
CA LEU A 83 -0.99 -8.80 14.27
C LEU A 83 -2.19 -9.35 13.51
N ASN A 84 -1.92 -10.19 12.53
CA ASN A 84 -2.98 -10.87 11.81
C ASN A 84 -3.29 -12.21 12.49
N ALA A 85 -4.23 -12.18 13.43
CA ALA A 85 -4.71 -13.35 14.15
C ALA A 85 -6.23 -13.48 13.99
N SER A 86 -6.69 -14.68 13.71
CA SER A 86 -8.12 -14.97 13.61
C SER A 86 -8.44 -16.35 14.16
N VAL A 87 -9.62 -16.49 14.74
CA VAL A 87 -10.21 -17.76 15.15
C VAL A 87 -11.55 -17.88 14.45
N LYS A 88 -11.79 -19.04 13.86
CA LYS A 88 -13.04 -19.37 13.17
C LYS A 88 -13.69 -20.57 13.84
N ASP A 89 -14.99 -20.69 13.68
CA ASP A 89 -15.73 -21.88 14.07
C ASP A 89 -15.09 -23.12 13.44
N LYS A 90 -14.98 -24.17 14.24
CA LYS A 90 -14.50 -25.46 13.77
C LYS A 90 -15.63 -26.45 13.73
N LYS A 91 -15.88 -27.03 12.56
CA LYS A 91 -16.78 -28.18 12.41
C LYS A 91 -15.97 -29.47 12.45
N ASP A 92 -16.30 -30.36 13.37
CA ASP A 92 -15.70 -31.69 13.40
C ASP A 92 -16.19 -32.47 12.18
N ALA A 93 -15.24 -33.04 11.41
CA ALA A 93 -15.56 -33.75 10.18
C ALA A 93 -16.23 -35.12 10.44
N LYS A 94 -16.06 -35.69 11.65
CA LYS A 94 -16.60 -37.01 12.01
C LYS A 94 -17.93 -36.92 12.74
N THR A 95 -18.06 -35.98 13.67
CA THR A 95 -19.25 -35.85 14.51
C THR A 95 -20.25 -34.81 13.98
N GLY A 96 -19.79 -33.90 13.11
CA GLY A 96 -20.58 -32.78 12.60
C GLY A 96 -20.77 -31.66 13.64
N GLU A 97 -20.23 -31.82 14.84
CA GLU A 97 -20.34 -30.85 15.93
C GLU A 97 -19.57 -29.57 15.61
N VAL A 98 -20.19 -28.40 15.89
CA VAL A 98 -19.59 -27.11 15.63
C VAL A 98 -19.08 -26.50 16.94
N THR A 99 -17.78 -26.36 17.06
CA THR A 99 -17.16 -25.57 18.13
C THR A 99 -17.17 -24.10 17.74
N VAL A 100 -17.98 -23.30 18.41
CA VAL A 100 -18.10 -21.86 18.17
C VAL A 100 -16.85 -21.14 18.65
N ALA A 101 -16.31 -20.26 17.79
CA ALA A 101 -15.15 -19.44 18.13
C ALA A 101 -15.49 -18.41 19.21
N THR A 102 -14.65 -18.31 20.22
CA THR A 102 -14.78 -17.31 21.29
C THR A 102 -13.54 -16.44 21.35
N ALA A 103 -13.68 -15.20 21.86
CA ALA A 103 -12.56 -14.27 22.03
C ALA A 103 -11.41 -14.86 22.89
N LYS A 104 -11.75 -15.72 23.86
CA LYS A 104 -10.76 -16.41 24.71
C LYS A 104 -9.86 -17.38 23.95
N MET A 105 -10.30 -17.87 22.78
CA MET A 105 -9.53 -18.76 21.93
C MET A 105 -8.51 -18.01 21.07
N LEU A 106 -8.64 -16.69 20.95
CA LEU A 106 -7.72 -15.86 20.21
C LEU A 106 -6.47 -15.58 21.07
N THR A 107 -5.32 -16.03 20.58
CA THR A 107 -4.04 -15.78 21.23
C THR A 107 -3.04 -15.23 20.22
N ALA A 108 -2.09 -14.42 20.68
CA ALA A 108 -1.03 -13.87 19.83
C ALA A 108 -0.20 -14.95 19.15
N ASN A 109 -0.04 -16.11 19.79
CA ASN A 109 0.72 -17.25 19.23
C ASN A 109 0.05 -17.88 18.00
N LYS A 110 -1.23 -17.63 17.76
CA LYS A 110 -1.96 -18.08 16.57
C LYS A 110 -1.90 -17.08 15.41
N GLY A 111 -1.31 -15.92 15.66
CA GLY A 111 -1.21 -14.84 14.70
C GLY A 111 0.16 -14.75 14.04
N LYS A 112 0.19 -14.03 12.93
CA LYS A 112 1.43 -13.64 12.26
C LYS A 112 1.68 -12.16 12.53
N SER A 113 2.78 -11.86 13.21
CA SER A 113 3.25 -10.48 13.39
C SER A 113 3.74 -9.93 12.05
N ARG A 114 3.33 -8.74 11.69
CA ARG A 114 3.71 -8.05 10.46
C ARG A 114 3.96 -6.57 10.75
N LEU A 115 4.72 -5.93 9.88
CA LEU A 115 4.73 -4.49 9.79
C LEU A 115 3.54 -4.05 8.93
N GLY A 116 2.73 -3.15 9.47
CA GLY A 116 1.74 -2.40 8.71
C GLY A 116 2.35 -1.08 8.26
N ALA A 117 1.93 -0.61 7.10
CA ALA A 117 2.27 0.70 6.60
C ALA A 117 1.03 1.32 5.97
N SER A 118 0.79 2.60 6.24
CA SER A 118 -0.28 3.36 5.62
C SER A 118 0.27 4.65 5.03
N VAL A 119 -0.06 4.92 3.79
CA VAL A 119 0.29 6.15 3.09
C VAL A 119 -0.71 7.23 3.46
N SER A 120 -0.25 8.47 3.58
CA SER A 120 -1.11 9.63 3.83
C SER A 120 -2.13 9.83 2.71
N VAL A 121 -3.37 10.12 3.08
CA VAL A 121 -4.44 10.47 2.11
C VAL A 121 -4.05 11.69 1.28
N LYS A 122 -3.47 12.70 1.92
CA LYS A 122 -3.00 13.92 1.25
C LYS A 122 -1.97 13.58 0.17
N PHE A 123 -0.96 12.78 0.48
CA PHE A 123 0.05 12.36 -0.50
C PHE A 123 -0.57 11.55 -1.64
N SER A 124 -1.51 10.65 -1.35
CA SER A 124 -2.21 9.89 -2.38
C SER A 124 -3.01 10.79 -3.33
N GLN A 125 -3.65 11.84 -2.81
CA GLN A 125 -4.37 12.83 -3.60
C GLN A 125 -3.41 13.68 -4.44
N GLU A 126 -2.30 14.14 -3.87
CA GLU A 126 -1.25 14.88 -4.59
C GLU A 126 -0.66 14.04 -5.72
N PHE A 127 -0.41 12.76 -5.45
CA PHE A 127 0.05 11.82 -6.48
C PHE A 127 -0.97 11.69 -7.61
N ALA A 128 -2.24 11.47 -7.29
CA ALA A 128 -3.31 11.33 -8.27
C ALA A 128 -3.47 12.58 -9.15
N SER A 129 -3.27 13.77 -8.56
CA SER A 129 -3.39 15.05 -9.28
C SER A 129 -2.18 15.38 -10.17
N ASN A 130 -1.01 14.82 -9.88
CA ASN A 130 0.24 15.15 -10.55
C ASN A 130 0.76 14.05 -11.51
N VAL A 131 0.12 12.90 -11.50
CA VAL A 131 0.47 11.79 -12.38
C VAL A 131 -0.43 11.79 -13.62
N SER A 132 0.15 11.57 -14.79
CA SER A 132 -0.58 11.22 -16.01
C SER A 132 -0.24 9.80 -16.42
N TRP A 133 -1.24 9.09 -16.92
CA TRP A 133 -1.10 7.70 -17.33
C TRP A 133 -1.01 7.60 -18.85
N GLN A 134 -0.05 6.83 -19.35
CA GLN A 134 0.13 6.57 -20.78
C GLN A 134 -0.02 5.07 -21.03
N LYS A 135 -1.02 4.71 -21.83
CA LYS A 135 -1.22 3.31 -22.25
C LYS A 135 -0.14 2.88 -23.23
N ILE A 136 0.39 1.69 -23.05
CA ILE A 136 1.35 1.08 -23.95
C ILE A 136 0.89 -0.33 -24.34
N ASP A 137 1.41 -0.82 -25.46
CA ASP A 137 1.29 -2.23 -25.83
C ASP A 137 2.18 -3.10 -24.94
N GLU A 138 1.64 -4.19 -24.41
CA GLU A 138 2.33 -5.07 -23.43
C GLU A 138 3.60 -5.70 -24.04
N ARG A 139 3.59 -6.01 -25.33
CA ARG A 139 4.69 -6.75 -25.99
C ARG A 139 5.76 -5.85 -26.54
N THR A 140 5.35 -4.74 -27.14
CA THR A 140 6.28 -3.82 -27.86
C THR A 140 6.71 -2.63 -27.02
N GLY A 141 5.96 -2.31 -25.94
CA GLY A 141 6.20 -1.12 -25.13
C GLY A 141 5.90 0.20 -25.85
N VAL A 142 5.34 0.12 -27.06
CA VAL A 142 5.01 1.32 -27.86
C VAL A 142 3.79 2.01 -27.27
N GLU A 143 3.83 3.33 -27.25
CA GLU A 143 2.70 4.15 -26.77
C GLU A 143 1.50 3.97 -27.70
N LEU A 144 0.35 3.65 -27.10
CA LEU A 144 -0.91 3.56 -27.82
C LEU A 144 -1.62 4.92 -27.75
N PRO A 145 -2.31 5.34 -28.83
CA PRO A 145 -3.13 6.54 -28.78
C PRO A 145 -4.21 6.37 -27.71
N GLU A 146 -4.55 7.46 -27.04
CA GLU A 146 -5.75 7.52 -26.21
C GLU A 146 -6.95 7.45 -27.17
N GLU A 147 -7.58 6.28 -27.22
CA GLU A 147 -8.87 6.19 -27.90
C GLU A 147 -9.87 6.98 -27.06
N ASP A 148 -10.58 7.91 -27.68
CA ASP A 148 -11.69 8.63 -27.07
C ASP A 148 -12.70 7.59 -26.58
N ILE A 149 -12.70 7.31 -25.28
CA ILE A 149 -13.67 6.46 -24.63
C ILE A 149 -14.96 7.29 -24.57
N THR A 150 -15.73 7.23 -25.65
CA THR A 150 -17.10 7.72 -25.61
C THR A 150 -17.89 6.82 -24.67
N ASP A 151 -18.23 7.38 -23.53
CA ASP A 151 -19.22 6.99 -22.53
C ASP A 151 -19.84 5.58 -22.63
N GLY A 152 -19.43 4.73 -21.74
CA GLY A 152 -20.01 3.41 -21.49
C GLY A 152 -19.59 2.80 -20.16
N ALA A 153 -18.72 3.46 -19.39
CA ALA A 153 -18.34 3.00 -18.07
C ALA A 153 -19.23 3.69 -17.03
N GLU A 154 -20.28 3.02 -16.60
CA GLU A 154 -20.92 3.33 -15.33
C GLU A 154 -19.85 3.35 -14.25
N ASP A 155 -19.75 4.48 -13.58
CA ASP A 155 -18.85 4.74 -12.46
C ASP A 155 -19.17 3.76 -11.31
N ASN A 156 -18.57 2.57 -11.40
CA ASN A 156 -18.64 1.61 -10.31
C ASN A 156 -17.64 2.02 -9.23
N THR A 157 -17.98 3.10 -8.52
CA THR A 157 -17.38 3.46 -7.23
C THR A 157 -17.67 2.35 -6.22
N GLY A 158 -17.07 1.19 -6.46
CA GLY A 158 -17.04 0.06 -5.55
C GLY A 158 -16.39 0.46 -4.25
N GLY A 159 -17.22 0.55 -3.22
CA GLY A 159 -16.91 0.99 -1.87
C GLY A 159 -15.63 0.39 -1.32
N GLY A 160 -14.61 1.21 -1.24
CA GLY A 160 -13.52 0.99 -0.33
C GLY A 160 -14.08 1.09 1.08
N THR A 161 -14.17 -0.03 1.78
CA THR A 161 -14.41 -0.04 3.22
C THR A 161 -13.29 0.74 3.86
N THR A 162 -13.58 1.98 4.21
CA THR A 162 -12.76 2.77 5.13
C THR A 162 -12.63 1.98 6.43
N PRO A 163 -11.43 1.67 6.90
CA PRO A 163 -11.27 1.19 8.25
C PRO A 163 -11.77 2.30 9.18
N SER A 164 -12.81 2.00 9.95
CA SER A 164 -13.36 2.87 11.00
C SER A 164 -12.22 3.36 11.90
N ASN A 165 -12.10 4.67 11.97
CA ASN A 165 -11.18 5.35 12.87
C ASN A 165 -11.67 5.13 14.31
N PRO A 166 -10.88 4.56 15.25
CA PRO A 166 -11.33 4.30 16.61
C PRO A 166 -11.28 5.52 17.54
N ASP A 167 -11.08 6.74 17.02
CA ASP A 167 -10.89 7.96 17.84
C ASP A 167 -12.03 8.97 17.67
N GLU A 168 -13.29 8.55 17.70
CA GLU A 168 -14.38 9.49 18.01
C GLU A 168 -14.72 9.41 19.50
N PRO A 169 -14.69 10.54 20.25
CA PRO A 169 -15.12 10.56 21.62
C PRO A 169 -16.63 10.35 21.69
N ILE A 170 -17.06 9.40 22.50
CA ILE A 170 -18.47 9.17 22.84
C ILE A 170 -18.91 10.34 23.75
N GLU A 171 -19.63 11.30 23.19
CA GLU A 171 -20.42 12.24 23.98
C GLU A 171 -21.69 11.51 24.45
N GLY A 172 -21.82 11.39 25.76
CA GLY A 172 -22.99 10.90 26.44
C GLY A 172 -23.15 11.59 27.79
#